data_d21cfae8e45913972cb5b43b2dd24373
#
_entry.id   d21cfae8e45913972cb5b43b2dd24373
#
_cell.length_a   1.000
_cell.length_b   1.000
_cell.length_c   1.000
_cell.angle_alpha   90.00
_cell.angle_beta   90.00
_cell.angle_gamma   90.00
#
_symmetry.space_group_name_H-M   'P 1'
#
loop_
_entity.id
_entity.type
_entity.pdbx_description
1 polymer ?
#
loop_
_entity_poly.entity_id
_entity_poly.type
_entity_poly.pdbx_seq_one_letter_code
_entity_poly.pdbx_strand_id
1 'polypeptide(L)'
;DGSQFEYPRYGYYEHNPLFVDFSSQMYQNSFTGTLYTADPSAHVWADGRLYVYASHDMEPTQGCDRMDRYHVFSTTDMKNWTDHGEIMNSATVKAHVGMGIDGFMWAPDCAYNKEEQLYYFYFPHKIDANTWRIFVATSKEPAAKFRVKGVIDDIPSTIDPCVFVDDDGQPYIYTSGAGKGCWGAKLRKDDWTKLDGVMSPLSGFTDFHEAPWVHKYKGNYYLSHSDNHAGSQGGNRMQYSMSNNPLGPFTPCGAYMYPHGEETAHGSIVEYKGRWYSFYHTANYSGKGALRSVCVDPIEYDQNNKLKMVQNWGSPRSGRAVEVRMTPSVVIQAENYNTGGEHYGYHKNPLEGGMQQETQNGITYLKGMKSGEWVRYSINVKEAGRYGITCRMFQKRSGGKFRIAVNGVYKTGEIVLSGSAGVWNETLVYPIELETGEQYIDFRIKSGDIDIDWIKFGAGHSQVPGIIQAEDFDEGKYQFREGSKGNFKTYRSDQGVAISASSNIIHISNT
;
A
#
# COMPACT_ATOMS: atom_id res chain seq x y z
N ASP A 1 5.72 8.91 -33.73
CA ASP A 1 7.01 8.25 -33.45
C ASP A 1 7.32 8.44 -31.99
N GLY A 2 6.79 7.55 -31.17
CA GLY A 2 7.17 7.50 -29.78
C GLY A 2 8.61 6.98 -29.70
N SER A 3 9.57 7.88 -29.46
CA SER A 3 10.92 7.46 -29.14
C SER A 3 10.86 6.56 -27.91
N GLN A 4 11.29 5.33 -28.05
CA GLN A 4 11.43 4.40 -26.94
C GLN A 4 12.75 4.69 -26.24
N PHE A 5 12.71 4.97 -24.95
CA PHE A 5 13.89 5.15 -24.11
C PHE A 5 14.04 3.97 -23.19
N GLU A 6 15.19 3.34 -23.21
CA GLU A 6 15.51 2.26 -22.31
C GLU A 6 16.45 2.80 -21.21
N TYR A 7 16.02 2.61 -19.96
CA TYR A 7 16.75 3.07 -18.79
C TYR A 7 17.14 1.88 -17.92
N PRO A 8 18.41 1.72 -17.59
CA PRO A 8 18.85 0.64 -16.70
C PRO A 8 18.31 0.84 -15.28
N ARG A 9 17.85 -0.25 -14.67
CA ARG A 9 17.40 -0.32 -13.27
C ARG A 9 18.10 -1.46 -12.57
N TYR A 10 18.47 -1.25 -11.32
CA TYR A 10 19.25 -2.18 -10.52
C TYR A 10 18.32 -2.98 -9.59
N GLY A 11 17.66 -3.99 -10.06
CA GLY A 11 16.81 -4.81 -9.23
C GLY A 11 15.44 -4.20 -8.94
N TYR A 12 14.42 -4.81 -9.48
CA TYR A 12 13.07 -4.28 -9.53
C TYR A 12 12.41 -4.09 -8.14
N TYR A 13 12.65 -4.97 -7.19
CA TYR A 13 12.11 -4.85 -5.83
C TYR A 13 13.10 -4.29 -4.81
N GLU A 14 14.35 -4.09 -5.20
CA GLU A 14 15.36 -3.40 -4.41
C GLU A 14 15.34 -1.89 -4.65
N HIS A 15 14.83 -1.48 -5.82
CA HIS A 15 14.76 -0.10 -6.27
C HIS A 15 13.34 0.35 -6.62
N ASN A 16 12.36 -0.06 -5.81
CA ASN A 16 11.05 0.55 -5.90
C ASN A 16 11.11 2.01 -5.43
N PRO A 17 10.38 2.93 -6.05
CA PRO A 17 9.48 2.73 -7.18
C PRO A 17 10.21 2.67 -8.53
N LEU A 18 9.53 2.11 -9.54
CA LEU A 18 10.13 1.71 -10.80
C LEU A 18 10.43 2.86 -11.78
N PHE A 19 9.56 3.87 -11.89
CA PHE A 19 9.53 4.80 -13.02
C PHE A 19 9.85 6.25 -12.67
N VAL A 20 10.23 6.55 -11.46
CA VAL A 20 10.45 7.92 -10.95
C VAL A 20 11.62 8.65 -11.59
N ASP A 21 12.59 7.92 -12.16
CA ASP A 21 13.75 8.52 -12.84
C ASP A 21 13.52 8.76 -14.34
N PHE A 22 12.40 8.29 -14.89
CA PHE A 22 12.03 8.65 -16.24
C PHE A 22 11.73 10.14 -16.25
N SER A 23 12.54 10.85 -17.03
CA SER A 23 12.62 12.30 -16.97
C SER A 23 11.32 12.97 -17.40
N SER A 24 10.91 13.95 -16.62
CA SER A 24 9.86 14.90 -16.96
C SER A 24 10.19 15.80 -18.16
N GLN A 25 11.39 15.76 -18.72
CA GLN A 25 11.71 16.53 -19.92
C GLN A 25 10.81 16.18 -21.11
N MET A 26 10.24 14.96 -21.10
CA MET A 26 9.22 14.56 -22.07
C MET A 26 7.80 14.99 -21.67
N TYR A 27 7.59 15.33 -20.41
CA TYR A 27 6.26 15.60 -19.83
C TYR A 27 6.28 16.97 -19.18
N GLN A 28 5.87 17.97 -19.90
CA GLN A 28 6.01 19.41 -19.57
C GLN A 28 5.28 19.86 -18.30
N ASN A 29 4.74 18.94 -17.49
CA ASN A 29 3.84 19.23 -16.38
C ASN A 29 4.36 18.75 -15.02
N SER A 30 5.64 18.47 -14.88
CA SER A 30 6.23 18.14 -13.58
C SER A 30 7.10 19.27 -13.07
N PHE A 31 6.85 19.74 -11.86
CA PHE A 31 7.66 20.76 -11.20
C PHE A 31 8.98 20.21 -10.66
N THR A 32 9.00 18.92 -10.29
CA THR A 32 10.15 18.29 -9.67
C THR A 32 11.04 17.54 -10.67
N GLY A 33 10.54 17.30 -11.87
CA GLY A 33 11.20 16.45 -12.83
C GLY A 33 10.93 14.95 -12.63
N THR A 34 10.10 14.58 -11.67
CA THR A 34 9.74 13.20 -11.35
C THR A 34 8.48 12.79 -12.11
N LEU A 35 8.49 11.60 -12.69
CA LEU A 35 7.29 11.00 -13.26
C LEU A 35 6.55 10.20 -12.19
N TYR A 36 5.35 10.66 -11.84
CA TYR A 36 4.47 9.95 -10.91
C TYR A 36 3.44 9.12 -11.68
N THR A 37 3.38 7.83 -11.37
CA THR A 37 2.50 6.86 -12.03
C THR A 37 1.75 6.03 -11.00
N ALA A 38 0.55 5.59 -11.36
CA ALA A 38 -0.32 4.85 -10.45
C ALA A 38 -1.14 3.78 -11.19
N ASP A 39 -1.90 3.01 -10.43
CA ASP A 39 -2.91 2.07 -10.93
C ASP A 39 -2.35 1.09 -11.98
N PRO A 40 -1.26 0.37 -11.69
CA PRO A 40 -0.56 -0.41 -12.70
C PRO A 40 -1.35 -1.64 -13.15
N SER A 41 -1.62 -1.75 -14.43
CA SER A 41 -2.12 -2.96 -15.09
C SER A 41 -0.99 -3.65 -15.84
N ALA A 42 -0.54 -4.80 -15.36
CA ALA A 42 0.59 -5.54 -15.92
C ALA A 42 0.14 -6.72 -16.76
N HIS A 43 0.69 -6.83 -17.97
CA HIS A 43 0.39 -7.89 -18.92
C HIS A 43 1.64 -8.39 -19.63
N VAL A 44 1.65 -9.65 -20.00
CA VAL A 44 2.68 -10.24 -20.86
C VAL A 44 2.06 -10.53 -22.21
N TRP A 45 2.65 -9.99 -23.28
CA TRP A 45 2.16 -10.17 -24.62
C TRP A 45 2.98 -11.19 -25.43
N ALA A 46 2.54 -11.49 -26.63
CA ALA A 46 3.16 -12.51 -27.50
C ALA A 46 4.61 -12.19 -27.92
N ASP A 47 5.04 -10.93 -27.81
CA ASP A 47 6.43 -10.53 -28.04
C ASP A 47 7.40 -10.92 -26.90
N GLY A 48 6.88 -11.53 -25.83
CA GLY A 48 7.65 -11.98 -24.68
C GLY A 48 8.05 -10.87 -23.70
N ARG A 49 7.52 -9.66 -23.87
CA ARG A 49 7.73 -8.55 -22.94
C ARG A 49 6.59 -8.45 -21.95
N LEU A 50 6.92 -8.01 -20.73
CA LEU A 50 5.93 -7.57 -19.75
C LEU A 50 5.71 -6.06 -19.93
N TYR A 51 4.45 -5.67 -20.04
CA TYR A 51 4.02 -4.28 -20.17
C TYR A 51 3.26 -3.84 -18.92
N VAL A 52 3.47 -2.59 -18.52
CA VAL A 52 2.71 -1.93 -17.45
C VAL A 52 2.01 -0.72 -18.03
N TYR A 53 0.69 -0.73 -17.96
CA TYR A 53 -0.16 0.39 -18.32
C TYR A 53 -0.53 1.13 -17.05
N ALA A 54 -0.22 2.42 -16.97
CA ALA A 54 -0.36 3.20 -15.77
C ALA A 54 -1.02 4.55 -16.01
N SER A 55 -1.76 5.01 -15.02
CA SER A 55 -2.20 6.40 -14.96
C SER A 55 -1.05 7.33 -14.54
N HIS A 56 -1.21 8.62 -14.80
CA HIS A 56 -0.22 9.65 -14.50
C HIS A 56 -0.76 10.65 -13.48
N ASP A 57 -0.16 10.68 -12.31
CA ASP A 57 -0.43 11.68 -11.30
C ASP A 57 0.28 12.99 -11.64
N MET A 58 -0.45 14.07 -11.69
CA MET A 58 0.01 15.37 -12.17
C MET A 58 0.45 16.29 -11.04
N GLU A 59 1.48 17.11 -11.30
CA GLU A 59 1.89 18.22 -10.43
C GLU A 59 1.44 19.57 -11.01
N PRO A 60 0.99 20.56 -10.17
CA PRO A 60 0.75 20.41 -8.74
C PRO A 60 -0.44 19.49 -8.48
N THR A 61 -0.34 18.66 -7.44
CA THR A 61 -1.45 17.77 -7.10
C THR A 61 -2.66 18.57 -6.60
N GLN A 62 -3.83 18.18 -7.09
CA GLN A 62 -5.13 18.60 -6.59
C GLN A 62 -6.02 17.37 -6.34
N GLY A 63 -5.44 16.34 -5.72
CA GLY A 63 -6.03 15.02 -5.68
C GLY A 63 -5.91 14.32 -7.03
N CYS A 64 -6.80 13.37 -7.30
CA CYS A 64 -6.82 12.61 -8.56
C CYS A 64 -7.50 13.36 -9.72
N ASP A 65 -7.80 14.64 -9.58
CA ASP A 65 -8.60 15.41 -10.52
C ASP A 65 -7.84 15.84 -11.78
N ARG A 66 -6.51 15.72 -11.77
CA ARG A 66 -5.66 16.13 -12.89
C ARG A 66 -5.01 14.99 -13.66
N MET A 67 -5.45 13.77 -13.43
CA MET A 67 -4.98 12.62 -14.19
C MET A 67 -5.57 12.70 -15.60
N ASP A 68 -4.75 13.10 -16.58
CA ASP A 68 -5.22 13.43 -17.92
C ASP A 68 -4.57 12.61 -19.05
N ARG A 69 -3.70 11.63 -18.69
CA ARG A 69 -2.94 10.82 -19.67
C ARG A 69 -2.53 9.46 -19.14
N TYR A 70 -2.14 8.58 -20.05
CA TYR A 70 -1.63 7.25 -19.74
C TYR A 70 -0.27 7.01 -20.34
N HIS A 71 0.58 6.32 -19.57
CA HIS A 71 1.91 5.89 -19.97
C HIS A 71 2.01 4.39 -20.01
N VAL A 72 2.90 3.88 -20.86
CA VAL A 72 3.22 2.46 -20.95
C VAL A 72 4.70 2.25 -20.78
N PHE A 73 5.05 1.28 -19.97
CA PHE A 73 6.42 0.82 -19.74
C PHE A 73 6.50 -0.66 -20.05
N SER A 74 7.67 -1.13 -20.46
CA SER A 74 7.89 -2.56 -20.69
C SER A 74 9.28 -3.01 -20.31
N THR A 75 9.41 -4.32 -20.09
CA THR A 75 10.67 -4.96 -19.74
C THR A 75 10.76 -6.38 -20.31
N THR A 76 11.98 -6.88 -20.48
CA THR A 76 12.25 -8.28 -20.78
C THR A 76 12.92 -9.03 -19.63
N ASP A 77 13.33 -8.34 -18.57
CA ASP A 77 14.16 -8.89 -17.49
C ASP A 77 13.78 -8.41 -16.09
N MET A 78 12.74 -7.58 -15.96
CA MET A 78 12.30 -6.95 -14.71
C MET A 78 13.32 -5.98 -14.09
N LYS A 79 14.41 -5.68 -14.78
CA LYS A 79 15.49 -4.79 -14.30
C LYS A 79 15.63 -3.56 -15.17
N ASN A 80 15.61 -3.75 -16.48
CA ASN A 80 15.70 -2.70 -17.47
C ASN A 80 14.33 -2.42 -18.04
N TRP A 81 13.94 -1.16 -18.02
CA TRP A 81 12.61 -0.73 -18.45
C TRP A 81 12.70 0.22 -19.63
N THR A 82 11.78 0.07 -20.57
CA THR A 82 11.57 0.98 -21.69
C THR A 82 10.35 1.84 -21.38
N ASP A 83 10.51 3.16 -21.41
CA ASP A 83 9.39 4.11 -21.39
C ASP A 83 8.90 4.32 -22.83
N HIS A 84 7.68 3.86 -23.12
CA HIS A 84 7.03 4.06 -24.43
C HIS A 84 6.31 5.41 -24.53
N GLY A 85 6.27 6.17 -23.46
CA GLY A 85 5.66 7.47 -23.42
C GLY A 85 4.14 7.44 -23.31
N GLU A 86 3.53 8.55 -23.67
CA GLU A 86 2.08 8.75 -23.62
C GLU A 86 1.37 8.04 -24.77
N ILE A 87 0.36 7.24 -24.45
CA ILE A 87 -0.45 6.52 -25.45
C ILE A 87 -1.85 7.12 -25.64
N MET A 88 -2.34 7.88 -24.66
CA MET A 88 -3.69 8.46 -24.65
C MET A 88 -3.73 9.66 -23.71
N ASN A 89 -4.53 10.66 -24.06
CA ASN A 89 -4.80 11.80 -23.18
C ASN A 89 -6.26 12.27 -23.28
N SER A 90 -6.69 13.06 -22.29
CA SER A 90 -8.05 13.58 -22.19
C SER A 90 -8.46 14.46 -23.37
N ALA A 91 -7.54 15.27 -23.89
CA ALA A 91 -7.82 16.12 -25.05
C ALA A 91 -8.14 15.30 -26.31
N THR A 92 -7.42 14.17 -26.52
CA THR A 92 -7.68 13.25 -27.62
C THR A 92 -9.08 12.62 -27.50
N VAL A 93 -9.47 12.22 -26.28
CA VAL A 93 -10.81 11.65 -26.04
C VAL A 93 -11.89 12.68 -26.35
N LYS A 94 -11.76 13.89 -25.85
CA LYS A 94 -12.73 15.00 -26.09
C LYS A 94 -12.83 15.35 -27.58
N ALA A 95 -11.70 15.41 -28.29
CA ALA A 95 -11.70 15.73 -29.70
C ALA A 95 -12.37 14.63 -30.56
N HIS A 96 -12.28 13.37 -30.13
CA HIS A 96 -12.84 12.25 -30.87
C HIS A 96 -14.33 12.06 -30.63
N VAL A 97 -14.79 12.12 -29.35
CA VAL A 97 -16.17 11.79 -28.98
C VAL A 97 -17.03 13.00 -28.63
N GLY A 98 -16.45 14.19 -28.56
CA GLY A 98 -17.16 15.43 -28.23
C GLY A 98 -17.67 15.47 -26.78
N MET A 99 -17.16 14.63 -25.90
CA MET A 99 -17.56 14.56 -24.50
C MET A 99 -16.34 14.37 -23.59
N GLY A 100 -16.55 14.57 -22.28
CA GLY A 100 -15.51 14.48 -21.26
C GLY A 100 -15.07 15.84 -20.74
N ILE A 101 -14.51 15.84 -19.56
CA ILE A 101 -13.91 17.02 -18.91
C ILE A 101 -12.41 16.80 -18.78
N ASP A 102 -11.65 17.89 -18.69
CA ASP A 102 -10.18 17.78 -18.57
C ASP A 102 -9.80 17.10 -17.25
N GLY A 103 -8.77 16.28 -17.27
CA GLY A 103 -8.42 15.40 -16.17
C GLY A 103 -9.35 14.19 -16.09
N PHE A 104 -9.43 13.55 -14.95
CA PHE A 104 -10.35 12.43 -14.69
C PHE A 104 -10.22 11.23 -15.64
N MET A 105 -9.01 10.89 -16.01
CA MET A 105 -8.65 9.61 -16.64
C MET A 105 -7.98 8.74 -15.59
N TRP A 106 -8.80 7.88 -14.98
CA TRP A 106 -8.34 7.06 -13.86
C TRP A 106 -7.88 5.67 -14.33
N ALA A 107 -7.80 4.73 -13.41
CA ALA A 107 -7.16 3.44 -13.60
C ALA A 107 -7.54 2.71 -14.90
N PRO A 108 -6.58 2.39 -15.79
CA PRO A 108 -6.82 1.74 -17.06
C PRO A 108 -6.58 0.24 -16.99
N ASP A 109 -7.00 -0.46 -18.05
CA ASP A 109 -6.55 -1.80 -18.36
C ASP A 109 -6.37 -2.01 -19.88
N CYS A 110 -5.65 -3.06 -20.26
CA CYS A 110 -5.42 -3.43 -21.65
C CYS A 110 -5.64 -4.95 -21.84
N ALA A 111 -6.21 -5.32 -22.97
CA ALA A 111 -6.39 -6.70 -23.36
C ALA A 111 -6.03 -6.90 -24.83
N TYR A 112 -5.65 -8.12 -25.21
CA TYR A 112 -5.29 -8.46 -26.58
C TYR A 112 -6.30 -9.42 -27.20
N ASN A 113 -6.91 -8.97 -28.29
CA ASN A 113 -7.75 -9.81 -29.12
C ASN A 113 -6.88 -10.53 -30.15
N LYS A 114 -6.69 -11.82 -29.94
CA LYS A 114 -5.81 -12.65 -30.76
C LYS A 114 -6.36 -12.86 -32.18
N GLU A 115 -7.69 -12.92 -32.31
CA GLU A 115 -8.35 -13.13 -33.62
C GLU A 115 -8.24 -11.89 -34.49
N GLU A 116 -8.45 -10.70 -33.93
CA GLU A 116 -8.34 -9.43 -34.64
C GLU A 116 -6.90 -8.89 -34.70
N GLN A 117 -6.00 -9.45 -33.90
CA GLN A 117 -4.62 -8.94 -33.70
C GLN A 117 -4.61 -7.47 -33.27
N LEU A 118 -5.48 -7.13 -32.32
CA LEU A 118 -5.66 -5.79 -31.78
C LEU A 118 -5.53 -5.78 -30.27
N TYR A 119 -4.92 -4.73 -29.77
CA TYR A 119 -4.94 -4.35 -28.36
C TYR A 119 -6.13 -3.46 -28.11
N TYR A 120 -6.87 -3.76 -27.05
CA TYR A 120 -8.03 -3.01 -26.58
C TYR A 120 -7.64 -2.36 -25.25
N PHE A 121 -7.68 -1.04 -25.19
CA PHE A 121 -7.36 -0.25 -24.02
C PHE A 121 -8.63 0.32 -23.44
N TYR A 122 -8.94 -0.05 -22.19
CA TYR A 122 -10.14 0.33 -21.48
C TYR A 122 -9.79 1.31 -20.37
N PHE A 123 -10.53 2.39 -20.26
CA PHE A 123 -10.27 3.42 -19.27
C PHE A 123 -11.53 4.16 -18.86
N PRO A 124 -11.65 4.57 -17.58
CA PRO A 124 -12.75 5.40 -17.13
C PRO A 124 -12.45 6.87 -17.44
N HIS A 125 -13.47 7.60 -17.84
CA HIS A 125 -13.40 9.04 -18.01
C HIS A 125 -14.71 9.70 -17.60
N LYS A 126 -14.66 10.85 -16.91
CA LYS A 126 -15.84 11.66 -16.65
C LYS A 126 -16.32 12.36 -17.92
N ILE A 127 -17.60 12.24 -18.19
CA ILE A 127 -18.26 12.97 -19.29
C ILE A 127 -18.94 14.24 -18.79
N ASP A 128 -19.27 14.28 -17.51
CA ASP A 128 -19.78 15.46 -16.77
C ASP A 128 -19.37 15.36 -15.28
N ALA A 129 -19.81 16.29 -14.45
CA ALA A 129 -19.42 16.36 -13.04
C ALA A 129 -19.72 15.09 -12.23
N ASN A 130 -20.73 14.31 -12.62
CA ASN A 130 -21.27 13.20 -11.83
C ASN A 130 -21.25 11.84 -12.55
N THR A 131 -20.87 11.83 -13.83
CA THR A 131 -21.04 10.63 -14.67
C THR A 131 -19.71 10.12 -15.21
N TRP A 132 -19.40 8.89 -14.87
CA TRP A 132 -18.30 8.14 -15.44
C TRP A 132 -18.78 7.26 -16.60
N ARG A 133 -17.91 7.10 -17.61
CA ARG A 133 -18.08 6.09 -18.67
C ARG A 133 -16.79 5.31 -18.86
N ILE A 134 -16.93 4.06 -19.24
CA ILE A 134 -15.81 3.23 -19.65
C ILE A 134 -15.63 3.40 -21.15
N PHE A 135 -14.50 3.99 -21.50
CA PHE A 135 -14.07 4.17 -22.88
C PHE A 135 -13.24 2.99 -23.34
N VAL A 136 -13.20 2.79 -24.65
CA VAL A 136 -12.33 1.82 -25.30
C VAL A 136 -11.61 2.46 -26.48
N ALA A 137 -10.31 2.14 -26.58
CA ALA A 137 -9.47 2.51 -27.69
C ALA A 137 -8.70 1.29 -28.20
N THR A 138 -8.26 1.30 -29.44
CA THR A 138 -7.58 0.16 -30.05
C THR A 138 -6.27 0.56 -30.72
N SER A 139 -5.33 -0.39 -30.77
CA SER A 139 -4.08 -0.27 -31.49
C SER A 139 -3.61 -1.63 -32.00
N LYS A 140 -2.84 -1.65 -33.09
CA LYS A 140 -2.14 -2.86 -33.55
C LYS A 140 -0.87 -3.17 -32.76
N GLU A 141 -0.41 -2.23 -31.94
CA GLU A 141 0.81 -2.33 -31.14
C GLU A 141 0.48 -2.12 -29.66
N PRO A 142 1.21 -2.79 -28.75
CA PRO A 142 0.89 -2.74 -27.33
C PRO A 142 1.14 -1.39 -26.69
N ALA A 143 2.03 -0.57 -27.23
CA ALA A 143 2.44 0.71 -26.66
C ALA A 143 2.44 1.86 -27.69
N ALA A 144 1.76 1.66 -28.81
CA ALA A 144 1.58 2.71 -29.80
C ALA A 144 0.37 3.59 -29.46
N LYS A 145 0.17 4.61 -30.29
CA LYS A 145 -0.99 5.50 -30.21
C LYS A 145 -2.27 4.75 -30.38
N PHE A 146 -3.05 4.67 -29.34
CA PHE A 146 -4.39 4.08 -29.37
C PHE A 146 -5.39 5.05 -29.98
N ARG A 147 -6.35 4.49 -30.75
CA ARG A 147 -7.44 5.26 -31.34
C ARG A 147 -8.73 4.99 -30.57
N VAL A 148 -9.33 6.04 -30.03
CA VAL A 148 -10.61 5.96 -29.32
C VAL A 148 -11.68 5.43 -30.24
N LYS A 149 -12.45 4.45 -29.75
CA LYS A 149 -13.62 3.88 -30.45
C LYS A 149 -14.93 4.44 -29.90
N GLY A 150 -14.97 4.78 -28.63
CA GLY A 150 -16.14 5.30 -27.94
C GLY A 150 -16.28 4.74 -26.55
N VAL A 151 -17.50 4.73 -26.05
CA VAL A 151 -17.88 4.15 -24.76
C VAL A 151 -18.47 2.76 -24.94
N ILE A 152 -18.38 1.94 -23.90
CA ILE A 152 -19.16 0.70 -23.81
C ILE A 152 -20.51 1.07 -23.19
N ASP A 153 -21.59 0.83 -23.95
CA ASP A 153 -22.93 1.07 -23.47
C ASP A 153 -23.33 0.09 -22.37
N ASP A 154 -24.34 0.44 -21.60
CA ASP A 154 -24.95 -0.39 -20.56
C ASP A 154 -24.05 -0.76 -19.36
N ILE A 155 -22.90 -0.10 -19.23
CA ILE A 155 -22.11 -0.14 -18.00
C ILE A 155 -22.59 0.97 -17.06
N PRO A 156 -22.90 0.67 -15.78
CA PRO A 156 -23.21 1.68 -14.78
C PRO A 156 -22.08 2.73 -14.67
N SER A 157 -22.40 3.92 -14.16
CA SER A 157 -21.38 4.94 -13.89
C SER A 157 -20.42 4.42 -12.83
N THR A 158 -19.36 3.75 -13.27
CA THR A 158 -18.31 3.10 -12.50
C THR A 158 -16.95 3.43 -13.08
N ILE A 159 -15.90 3.00 -12.39
CA ILE A 159 -14.48 3.21 -12.72
C ILE A 159 -13.72 1.88 -12.73
N ASP A 160 -12.41 1.95 -12.89
CA ASP A 160 -11.46 0.85 -12.72
C ASP A 160 -11.80 -0.39 -13.57
N PRO A 161 -11.90 -0.26 -14.90
CA PRO A 161 -12.13 -1.43 -15.73
C PRO A 161 -10.95 -2.41 -15.64
N CYS A 162 -11.27 -3.70 -15.56
CA CYS A 162 -10.36 -4.80 -15.76
C CYS A 162 -10.95 -5.73 -16.80
N VAL A 163 -10.18 -6.11 -17.81
CA VAL A 163 -10.61 -7.05 -18.85
C VAL A 163 -9.76 -8.31 -18.79
N PHE A 164 -10.38 -9.40 -18.41
CA PHE A 164 -9.78 -10.72 -18.34
C PHE A 164 -10.21 -11.56 -19.52
N VAL A 165 -9.26 -12.12 -20.27
CA VAL A 165 -9.52 -13.04 -21.38
C VAL A 165 -9.24 -14.45 -20.89
N ASP A 166 -10.26 -15.31 -20.88
CA ASP A 166 -10.11 -16.68 -20.43
C ASP A 166 -9.47 -17.57 -21.49
N ASP A 167 -9.11 -18.79 -21.12
CA ASP A 167 -8.40 -19.76 -21.98
C ASP A 167 -9.18 -20.12 -23.24
N ASP A 168 -10.51 -20.03 -23.19
CA ASP A 168 -11.42 -20.26 -24.34
C ASP A 168 -11.61 -19.02 -25.24
N GLY A 169 -10.87 -17.95 -24.97
CA GLY A 169 -10.95 -16.68 -25.69
C GLY A 169 -12.13 -15.79 -25.31
N GLN A 170 -12.91 -16.15 -24.28
CA GLN A 170 -14.00 -15.30 -23.80
C GLN A 170 -13.45 -14.13 -22.98
N PRO A 171 -13.68 -12.88 -23.40
CA PRO A 171 -13.36 -11.71 -22.61
C PRO A 171 -14.45 -11.40 -21.58
N TYR A 172 -14.04 -11.03 -20.39
CA TYR A 172 -14.88 -10.57 -19.28
C TYR A 172 -14.42 -9.18 -18.87
N ILE A 173 -15.38 -8.30 -18.56
CA ILE A 173 -15.09 -6.96 -18.05
C ILE A 173 -15.62 -6.83 -16.62
N TYR A 174 -14.81 -6.24 -15.77
CA TYR A 174 -15.12 -5.91 -14.38
C TYR A 174 -14.97 -4.41 -14.21
N THR A 175 -15.88 -3.80 -13.44
CA THR A 175 -15.80 -2.38 -13.07
C THR A 175 -16.19 -2.20 -11.60
N SER A 176 -15.87 -1.06 -11.02
CA SER A 176 -16.09 -0.86 -9.59
C SER A 176 -16.17 0.61 -9.21
N GLY A 177 -16.15 0.85 -7.90
CA GLY A 177 -16.04 2.18 -7.36
C GLY A 177 -17.30 3.03 -7.43
N ALA A 178 -17.17 4.32 -7.20
CA ALA A 178 -18.27 5.25 -7.11
C ALA A 178 -19.37 4.82 -6.10
N GLY A 179 -18.98 4.05 -5.06
CA GLY A 179 -19.89 3.53 -4.03
C GLY A 179 -20.83 2.40 -4.52
N LYS A 180 -20.59 1.80 -5.70
CA LYS A 180 -21.49 0.82 -6.31
C LYS A 180 -21.01 -0.64 -6.21
N GLY A 181 -19.88 -0.90 -5.55
CA GLY A 181 -19.30 -2.24 -5.44
C GLY A 181 -18.67 -2.73 -6.74
N CYS A 182 -18.53 -4.03 -6.88
CA CYS A 182 -17.95 -4.70 -8.05
C CYS A 182 -19.04 -5.18 -9.01
N TRP A 183 -18.86 -4.89 -10.31
CA TRP A 183 -19.75 -5.30 -11.38
C TRP A 183 -18.98 -6.13 -12.40
N GLY A 184 -19.64 -7.06 -13.05
CA GLY A 184 -19.02 -7.91 -14.06
C GLY A 184 -19.99 -8.32 -15.17
N ALA A 185 -19.43 -8.55 -16.36
CA ALA A 185 -20.14 -9.04 -17.53
C ALA A 185 -19.18 -9.76 -18.48
N LYS A 186 -19.75 -10.50 -19.43
CA LYS A 186 -19.04 -10.91 -20.64
C LYS A 186 -18.99 -9.74 -21.63
N LEU A 187 -17.89 -9.62 -22.34
CA LEU A 187 -17.84 -8.90 -23.61
C LEU A 187 -18.19 -9.86 -24.75
N ARG A 188 -18.73 -9.33 -25.83
CA ARG A 188 -18.97 -10.14 -27.03
C ARG A 188 -17.66 -10.61 -27.63
N LYS A 189 -17.58 -11.87 -28.02
CA LYS A 189 -16.37 -12.41 -28.66
C LYS A 189 -16.07 -11.75 -30.02
N ASP A 190 -17.11 -11.36 -30.74
CA ASP A 190 -17.01 -10.72 -32.05
C ASP A 190 -16.91 -9.18 -32.01
N ASP A 191 -17.11 -8.57 -30.85
CA ASP A 191 -17.02 -7.11 -30.69
C ASP A 191 -16.70 -6.75 -29.20
N TRP A 192 -15.44 -6.54 -28.91
CA TRP A 192 -14.98 -6.25 -27.56
C TRP A 192 -15.31 -4.82 -27.07
N THR A 193 -16.07 -4.08 -27.87
CA THR A 193 -16.61 -2.77 -27.46
C THR A 193 -18.04 -2.89 -26.92
N LYS A 194 -18.59 -4.10 -26.84
CA LYS A 194 -19.99 -4.36 -26.44
C LYS A 194 -20.10 -5.47 -25.40
N LEU A 195 -21.10 -5.31 -24.52
CA LEU A 195 -21.44 -6.36 -23.58
C LEU A 195 -22.16 -7.51 -24.31
N ASP A 196 -21.91 -8.74 -23.85
CA ASP A 196 -22.71 -9.92 -24.15
C ASP A 196 -23.68 -10.17 -22.97
N GLY A 197 -24.88 -9.62 -23.08
CA GLY A 197 -25.86 -9.62 -22.01
C GLY A 197 -25.79 -8.39 -21.10
N VAL A 198 -26.18 -8.53 -19.85
CA VAL A 198 -26.31 -7.45 -18.86
C VAL A 198 -25.18 -7.51 -17.86
N MET A 199 -24.57 -6.36 -17.57
CA MET A 199 -23.63 -6.24 -16.47
C MET A 199 -24.37 -6.34 -15.13
N SER A 200 -23.86 -7.15 -14.23
CA SER A 200 -24.49 -7.43 -12.93
C SER A 200 -23.53 -7.22 -11.76
N PRO A 201 -24.05 -6.85 -10.58
CA PRO A 201 -23.22 -6.79 -9.38
C PRO A 201 -22.72 -8.19 -9.02
N LEU A 202 -21.44 -8.26 -8.67
CA LEU A 202 -20.80 -9.48 -8.22
C LEU A 202 -20.79 -9.55 -6.69
N SER A 203 -20.67 -10.77 -6.16
CA SER A 203 -20.73 -11.02 -4.72
C SER A 203 -19.59 -11.91 -4.23
N GLY A 204 -19.40 -11.92 -2.91
CA GLY A 204 -18.37 -12.74 -2.25
C GLY A 204 -17.08 -11.98 -1.98
N PHE A 205 -17.20 -10.70 -1.63
CA PHE A 205 -16.09 -9.85 -1.26
C PHE A 205 -16.26 -9.37 0.18
N THR A 206 -15.15 -9.19 0.88
CA THR A 206 -15.14 -8.53 2.18
C THR A 206 -14.68 -7.10 2.00
N ASP A 207 -15.48 -6.15 2.49
CA ASP A 207 -15.13 -4.74 2.56
C ASP A 207 -14.63 -4.13 1.24
N PHE A 208 -15.30 -4.49 0.14
CA PHE A 208 -14.92 -4.07 -1.21
C PHE A 208 -15.03 -2.54 -1.36
N HIS A 209 -13.94 -1.92 -1.84
CA HIS A 209 -13.90 -0.51 -2.19
C HIS A 209 -13.87 -0.29 -3.71
N GLU A 210 -12.76 -0.65 -4.35
CA GLU A 210 -12.52 -0.42 -5.78
C GLU A 210 -11.37 -1.30 -6.31
N ALA A 211 -10.90 -1.04 -7.52
CA ALA A 211 -9.71 -1.63 -8.12
C ALA A 211 -9.76 -3.15 -8.36
N PRO A 212 -10.77 -3.68 -9.07
CA PRO A 212 -10.82 -5.10 -9.37
C PRO A 212 -9.72 -5.49 -10.36
N TRP A 213 -9.06 -6.60 -10.07
CA TRP A 213 -8.15 -7.28 -10.97
C TRP A 213 -8.44 -8.78 -10.97
N VAL A 214 -8.55 -9.38 -12.15
CA VAL A 214 -8.78 -10.83 -12.27
C VAL A 214 -7.60 -11.50 -12.93
N HIS A 215 -7.12 -12.57 -12.30
CA HIS A 215 -6.16 -13.49 -12.89
C HIS A 215 -6.56 -14.94 -12.60
N LYS A 216 -5.95 -15.87 -13.32
CA LYS A 216 -6.22 -17.31 -13.20
C LYS A 216 -4.96 -18.05 -12.77
N TYR A 217 -5.09 -18.95 -11.81
CA TYR A 217 -4.02 -19.83 -11.36
C TYR A 217 -4.57 -21.21 -11.03
N LYS A 218 -4.02 -22.25 -11.66
CA LYS A 218 -4.46 -23.66 -11.49
C LYS A 218 -5.98 -23.85 -11.55
N GLY A 219 -6.61 -23.23 -12.53
CA GLY A 219 -8.04 -23.35 -12.78
C GLY A 219 -8.95 -22.50 -11.88
N ASN A 220 -8.40 -21.81 -10.90
CA ASN A 220 -9.15 -20.89 -10.04
C ASN A 220 -9.03 -19.45 -10.54
N TYR A 221 -10.10 -18.68 -10.40
CA TYR A 221 -10.12 -17.25 -10.65
C TYR A 221 -9.93 -16.51 -9.34
N TYR A 222 -9.02 -15.53 -9.38
CA TYR A 222 -8.69 -14.66 -8.26
C TYR A 222 -9.10 -13.26 -8.63
N LEU A 223 -10.02 -12.67 -7.87
CA LEU A 223 -10.36 -11.26 -7.99
C LEU A 223 -9.75 -10.52 -6.80
N SER A 224 -8.76 -9.70 -7.07
CA SER A 224 -8.17 -8.81 -6.07
C SER A 224 -8.78 -7.42 -6.14
N HIS A 225 -8.82 -6.73 -5.02
CA HIS A 225 -9.43 -5.41 -4.89
C HIS A 225 -8.87 -4.62 -3.71
N SER A 226 -9.06 -3.32 -3.74
CA SER A 226 -8.86 -2.43 -2.61
C SER A 226 -10.02 -2.53 -1.62
N ASP A 227 -9.76 -2.43 -0.33
CA ASP A 227 -10.77 -2.41 0.72
C ASP A 227 -11.00 -1.01 1.30
N ASN A 228 -11.97 -0.86 2.23
CA ASN A 228 -12.29 0.40 2.90
C ASN A 228 -11.51 0.63 4.19
N HIS A 229 -10.38 -0.04 4.38
CA HIS A 229 -9.58 0.02 5.61
C HIS A 229 -8.78 1.33 5.74
N ALA A 230 -9.41 2.44 5.37
CA ALA A 230 -8.82 3.79 5.36
C ALA A 230 -8.84 4.46 6.75
N GLY A 231 -8.34 5.67 6.84
CA GLY A 231 -8.38 6.50 8.04
C GLY A 231 -7.30 6.16 9.05
N SER A 232 -7.67 5.96 10.33
CA SER A 232 -6.73 5.72 11.43
C SER A 232 -5.88 4.45 11.27
N GLN A 233 -6.26 3.57 10.36
CA GLN A 233 -5.58 2.31 10.09
C GLN A 233 -4.47 2.43 9.05
N GLY A 234 -4.28 3.58 8.43
CA GLY A 234 -3.14 3.85 7.55
C GLY A 234 -3.37 3.61 6.06
N GLY A 235 -4.61 3.48 5.61
CA GLY A 235 -4.98 3.35 4.20
C GLY A 235 -5.63 2.02 3.84
N ASN A 236 -6.07 1.91 2.59
CA ASN A 236 -6.73 0.72 2.08
C ASN A 236 -5.76 -0.44 1.89
N ARG A 237 -6.18 -1.64 2.26
CA ARG A 237 -5.44 -2.88 1.98
C ARG A 237 -5.86 -3.44 0.63
N MET A 238 -5.01 -4.30 0.05
CA MET A 238 -5.39 -5.15 -1.07
C MET A 238 -5.85 -6.50 -0.53
N GLN A 239 -7.10 -6.84 -0.86
CA GLN A 239 -7.72 -8.13 -0.54
C GLN A 239 -7.96 -8.93 -1.81
N TYR A 240 -8.29 -10.21 -1.66
CA TYR A 240 -8.70 -11.04 -2.79
C TYR A 240 -9.79 -12.05 -2.39
N SER A 241 -10.50 -12.49 -3.40
CA SER A 241 -11.50 -13.55 -3.33
C SER A 241 -11.29 -14.54 -4.46
N MET A 242 -11.72 -15.77 -4.29
CA MET A 242 -11.54 -16.85 -5.27
C MET A 242 -12.88 -17.41 -5.73
N SER A 243 -12.90 -17.90 -6.97
CA SER A 243 -14.06 -18.59 -7.54
C SER A 243 -13.61 -19.63 -8.57
N ASN A 244 -14.49 -20.60 -8.85
CA ASN A 244 -14.38 -21.53 -9.99
C ASN A 244 -15.02 -20.97 -11.26
N ASN A 245 -15.64 -19.79 -11.17
CA ASN A 245 -16.31 -19.12 -12.27
C ASN A 245 -15.81 -17.68 -12.38
N PRO A 246 -15.47 -17.17 -13.58
CA PRO A 246 -14.95 -15.80 -13.74
C PRO A 246 -15.90 -14.69 -13.27
N LEU A 247 -17.20 -14.93 -13.23
CA LEU A 247 -18.20 -13.98 -12.70
C LEU A 247 -18.72 -14.35 -11.30
N GLY A 248 -18.04 -15.26 -10.61
CA GLY A 248 -18.41 -15.68 -9.27
C GLY A 248 -19.55 -16.69 -9.21
N PRO A 249 -20.16 -16.89 -8.01
CA PRO A 249 -19.89 -16.18 -6.77
C PRO A 249 -18.44 -16.41 -6.25
N PHE A 250 -17.89 -15.38 -5.63
CA PHE A 250 -16.54 -15.44 -5.05
C PHE A 250 -16.58 -15.79 -3.57
N THR A 251 -15.45 -16.27 -3.05
CA THR A 251 -15.24 -16.56 -1.64
C THR A 251 -14.08 -15.71 -1.13
N PRO A 252 -14.27 -14.86 -0.09
CA PRO A 252 -13.21 -14.02 0.44
C PRO A 252 -12.04 -14.82 1.00
N CYS A 253 -10.82 -14.37 0.74
CA CYS A 253 -9.58 -14.99 1.21
C CYS A 253 -8.74 -14.09 2.12
N GLY A 254 -9.11 -12.82 2.29
CA GLY A 254 -8.43 -11.87 3.14
C GLY A 254 -7.43 -10.97 2.41
N ALA A 255 -6.65 -10.24 3.19
CA ALA A 255 -5.66 -9.31 2.66
C ALA A 255 -4.40 -10.04 2.20
N TYR A 256 -3.81 -9.58 1.09
CA TYR A 256 -2.50 -10.04 0.61
C TYR A 256 -1.46 -8.91 0.57
N MET A 257 -1.89 -7.67 0.79
CA MET A 257 -1.01 -6.50 0.84
C MET A 257 -1.58 -5.43 1.75
N TYR A 258 -0.72 -4.83 2.57
CA TYR A 258 -1.06 -3.69 3.42
C TYR A 258 -0.74 -2.35 2.74
N PRO A 259 -1.29 -1.22 3.24
CA PRO A 259 -1.11 0.09 2.61
C PRO A 259 0.32 0.65 2.73
N HIS A 260 0.65 1.56 1.82
CA HIS A 260 1.98 2.17 1.66
C HIS A 260 1.96 3.70 1.77
N GLY A 261 0.98 4.26 2.47
CA GLY A 261 0.85 5.70 2.66
C GLY A 261 0.07 6.45 1.58
N GLU A 262 -0.46 5.73 0.60
CA GLU A 262 -1.36 6.27 -0.43
C GLU A 262 -2.79 6.46 0.10
N GLU A 263 -3.56 7.33 -0.58
CA GLU A 263 -4.99 7.50 -0.28
C GLU A 263 -5.82 6.33 -0.81
N THR A 264 -5.37 5.73 -1.92
CA THR A 264 -6.02 4.60 -2.59
C THR A 264 -5.02 3.50 -2.86
N ALA A 265 -5.47 2.25 -2.89
CA ALA A 265 -4.67 1.10 -3.29
C ALA A 265 -5.21 0.51 -4.60
N HIS A 266 -4.31 0.13 -5.50
CA HIS A 266 -4.62 -0.49 -6.78
C HIS A 266 -3.46 -1.36 -7.23
N GLY A 267 -3.74 -2.55 -7.79
CA GLY A 267 -2.66 -3.42 -8.22
C GLY A 267 -3.08 -4.43 -9.26
N SER A 268 -2.09 -5.14 -9.78
CA SER A 268 -2.25 -6.23 -10.70
C SER A 268 -1.30 -7.38 -10.35
N ILE A 269 -1.71 -8.60 -10.67
CA ILE A 269 -0.95 -9.82 -10.41
C ILE A 269 -0.74 -10.53 -11.73
N VAL A 270 0.51 -10.81 -12.08
CA VAL A 270 0.88 -11.38 -13.38
C VAL A 270 2.03 -12.37 -13.25
N GLU A 271 2.00 -13.41 -14.06
CA GLU A 271 3.13 -14.32 -14.22
C GLU A 271 4.06 -13.82 -15.32
N TYR A 272 5.36 -13.83 -15.04
CA TYR A 272 6.38 -13.56 -16.03
C TYR A 272 7.58 -14.48 -15.85
N LYS A 273 7.91 -15.24 -16.92
CA LYS A 273 9.03 -16.19 -16.93
C LYS A 273 9.03 -17.16 -15.74
N GLY A 274 7.87 -17.72 -15.43
CA GLY A 274 7.70 -18.71 -14.37
C GLY A 274 7.66 -18.16 -12.96
N ARG A 275 7.59 -16.85 -12.79
CA ARG A 275 7.49 -16.20 -11.50
C ARG A 275 6.31 -15.24 -11.46
N TRP A 276 5.63 -15.18 -10.33
CA TRP A 276 4.48 -14.29 -10.13
C TRP A 276 4.92 -12.97 -9.49
N TYR A 277 4.31 -11.88 -9.93
CA TYR A 277 4.59 -10.53 -9.49
C TYR A 277 3.31 -9.79 -9.13
N SER A 278 3.37 -9.01 -8.07
CA SER A 278 2.36 -8.05 -7.67
C SER A 278 2.83 -6.64 -7.98
N PHE A 279 2.17 -5.99 -8.92
CA PHE A 279 2.37 -4.57 -9.20
C PHE A 279 1.37 -3.78 -8.37
N TYR A 280 1.80 -2.65 -7.86
CA TYR A 280 1.01 -1.76 -7.01
C TYR A 280 1.59 -0.35 -7.07
N HIS A 281 1.06 0.60 -6.33
CA HIS A 281 1.66 1.92 -6.19
C HIS A 281 1.85 2.30 -4.73
N THR A 282 2.70 3.30 -4.49
CA THR A 282 2.96 3.88 -3.18
C THR A 282 3.00 5.39 -3.26
N ALA A 283 2.60 6.08 -2.20
CA ALA A 283 2.82 7.52 -2.02
C ALA A 283 4.05 7.83 -1.17
N ASN A 284 4.78 6.83 -0.70
CA ASN A 284 5.93 7.03 0.19
C ASN A 284 7.06 7.83 -0.47
N TYR A 285 7.25 7.70 -1.79
CA TYR A 285 8.30 8.42 -2.49
C TYR A 285 8.07 9.93 -2.49
N SER A 286 6.87 10.39 -2.79
CA SER A 286 6.53 11.81 -2.78
C SER A 286 6.17 12.35 -1.39
N GLY A 287 5.68 11.47 -0.51
CA GLY A 287 5.04 11.86 0.74
C GLY A 287 3.66 12.49 0.57
N LYS A 288 3.06 12.41 -0.63
CA LYS A 288 1.76 12.98 -0.96
C LYS A 288 0.84 11.92 -1.56
N GLY A 289 -0.33 11.70 -0.97
CA GLY A 289 -1.26 10.62 -1.34
C GLY A 289 -1.66 10.60 -2.82
N ALA A 290 -1.76 11.75 -3.45
CA ALA A 290 -2.12 11.90 -4.86
C ALA A 290 -0.91 12.05 -5.82
N LEU A 291 0.31 11.80 -5.37
CA LEU A 291 1.51 11.69 -6.22
C LEU A 291 2.15 10.33 -5.98
N ARG A 292 1.59 9.33 -6.64
CA ARG A 292 1.91 7.92 -6.43
C ARG A 292 3.02 7.45 -7.36
N SER A 293 3.60 6.33 -7.06
CA SER A 293 4.67 5.71 -7.86
C SER A 293 4.52 4.21 -7.92
N VAL A 294 4.58 3.65 -9.13
CA VAL A 294 4.44 2.20 -9.35
C VAL A 294 5.60 1.43 -8.76
N CYS A 295 5.26 0.34 -8.11
CA CYS A 295 6.17 -0.63 -7.51
C CYS A 295 5.86 -2.05 -7.99
N VAL A 296 6.80 -2.96 -7.79
CA VAL A 296 6.60 -4.39 -8.00
C VAL A 296 7.31 -5.20 -6.93
N ASP A 297 6.67 -6.25 -6.47
CA ASP A 297 7.26 -7.27 -5.61
C ASP A 297 6.88 -8.67 -6.08
N PRO A 298 7.70 -9.68 -5.81
CA PRO A 298 7.31 -11.07 -6.01
C PRO A 298 6.11 -11.41 -5.14
N ILE A 299 5.20 -12.22 -5.68
CA ILE A 299 4.11 -12.81 -4.92
C ILE A 299 4.13 -14.33 -5.11
N GLU A 300 3.80 -15.06 -4.08
CA GLU A 300 3.81 -16.51 -4.07
C GLU A 300 2.44 -17.05 -3.68
N TYR A 301 2.21 -18.30 -4.02
CA TYR A 301 1.06 -19.09 -3.57
C TYR A 301 1.51 -20.11 -2.52
N ASP A 302 0.67 -20.37 -1.54
CA ASP A 302 0.87 -21.44 -0.59
C ASP A 302 0.45 -22.82 -1.17
N GLN A 303 0.60 -23.86 -0.38
CA GLN A 303 0.23 -25.23 -0.75
C GLN A 303 -1.28 -25.41 -1.05
N ASN A 304 -2.14 -24.50 -0.59
CA ASN A 304 -3.59 -24.47 -0.82
C ASN A 304 -3.98 -23.51 -1.94
N ASN A 305 -3.02 -23.06 -2.76
CA ASN A 305 -3.19 -22.08 -3.82
C ASN A 305 -3.72 -20.72 -3.32
N LYS A 306 -3.46 -20.37 -2.06
CA LYS A 306 -3.75 -19.04 -1.52
C LYS A 306 -2.57 -18.11 -1.73
N LEU A 307 -2.86 -16.82 -1.98
CA LEU A 307 -1.81 -15.80 -2.06
C LEU A 307 -1.14 -15.66 -0.69
N LYS A 308 0.19 -15.64 -0.70
CA LYS A 308 0.96 -15.22 0.46
C LYS A 308 1.03 -13.70 0.54
N MET A 309 1.20 -13.19 1.76
CA MET A 309 1.37 -11.76 2.00
C MET A 309 2.60 -11.23 1.28
N VAL A 310 2.45 -10.13 0.53
CA VAL A 310 3.57 -9.40 -0.06
C VAL A 310 4.37 -8.72 1.05
N GLN A 311 5.69 -8.87 1.03
CA GLN A 311 6.57 -8.51 2.14
C GLN A 311 7.34 -7.19 1.96
N ASN A 312 7.56 -6.73 0.76
CA ASN A 312 8.48 -5.62 0.50
C ASN A 312 7.84 -4.24 0.34
N TRP A 313 6.60 -4.15 0.10
CA TRP A 313 5.75 -2.94 0.09
C TRP A 313 6.45 -1.62 -0.25
N GLY A 314 7.09 -1.55 -1.40
CA GLY A 314 7.74 -0.35 -1.90
C GLY A 314 9.03 0.04 -1.20
N SER A 315 9.52 -0.75 -0.28
CA SER A 315 10.80 -0.49 0.40
C SER A 315 11.90 -1.39 -0.13
N PRO A 316 13.06 -0.82 -0.50
CA PRO A 316 14.23 -1.64 -0.78
C PRO A 316 14.59 -2.44 0.46
N ARG A 317 14.97 -3.68 0.27
CA ARG A 317 15.53 -4.47 1.36
C ARG A 317 16.90 -3.92 1.72
N SER A 318 17.09 -3.57 2.98
CA SER A 318 18.37 -3.18 3.52
C SER A 318 19.07 -4.40 4.08
N GLY A 319 19.85 -5.09 3.26
CA GLY A 319 20.59 -6.22 3.76
C GLY A 319 19.67 -7.30 4.39
N ARG A 320 20.17 -7.96 5.43
CA ARG A 320 19.41 -8.98 6.16
C ARG A 320 18.52 -8.34 7.20
N ALA A 321 17.24 -8.69 7.19
CA ALA A 321 16.31 -8.30 8.24
C ALA A 321 16.80 -8.78 9.62
N VAL A 322 16.68 -7.93 10.64
CA VAL A 322 17.09 -8.27 12.00
C VAL A 322 16.14 -9.31 12.58
N GLU A 323 16.67 -10.44 13.03
CA GLU A 323 15.87 -11.46 13.69
C GLU A 323 15.40 -10.93 15.05
N VAL A 324 14.09 -10.87 15.25
CA VAL A 324 13.49 -10.48 16.51
C VAL A 324 12.76 -11.65 17.15
N ARG A 325 12.84 -11.72 18.47
CA ARG A 325 12.23 -12.74 19.31
C ARG A 325 11.89 -12.14 20.67
N MET A 326 10.99 -12.78 21.39
CA MET A 326 10.59 -12.31 22.71
C MET A 326 11.67 -12.56 23.76
N THR A 327 12.34 -13.72 23.68
CA THR A 327 13.36 -14.12 24.65
C THR A 327 14.50 -14.86 23.94
N PRO A 328 15.78 -14.45 24.14
CA PRO A 328 16.16 -13.16 24.75
C PRO A 328 15.71 -11.96 23.92
N SER A 329 15.54 -10.82 24.55
CA SER A 329 15.19 -9.57 23.87
C SER A 329 16.27 -9.15 22.87
N VAL A 330 15.86 -8.48 21.80
CA VAL A 330 16.74 -8.02 20.72
C VAL A 330 16.74 -6.50 20.67
N VAL A 331 17.94 -5.90 20.59
CA VAL A 331 18.12 -4.45 20.46
C VAL A 331 18.57 -4.11 19.06
N ILE A 332 17.91 -3.14 18.46
CA ILE A 332 18.30 -2.51 17.19
C ILE A 332 18.79 -1.09 17.52
N GLN A 333 20.01 -0.76 17.12
CA GLN A 333 20.52 0.60 17.22
C GLN A 333 19.78 1.48 16.21
N ALA A 334 19.36 2.67 16.63
CA ALA A 334 18.47 3.50 15.85
C ALA A 334 19.07 3.96 14.51
N GLU A 335 20.39 4.14 14.46
CA GLU A 335 21.11 4.48 13.22
C GLU A 335 21.14 3.35 12.18
N ASN A 336 20.81 2.12 12.56
CA ASN A 336 20.77 0.95 11.66
C ASN A 336 19.42 0.80 10.95
N TYR A 337 18.81 1.93 10.58
CA TYR A 337 17.60 1.91 9.78
C TYR A 337 17.86 1.41 8.36
N ASN A 338 16.79 1.07 7.65
CA ASN A 338 16.87 0.54 6.28
C ASN A 338 17.66 1.47 5.36
N THR A 339 18.48 0.90 4.49
CA THR A 339 19.13 1.62 3.39
C THR A 339 18.12 2.02 2.32
N GLY A 340 18.53 2.76 1.32
CA GLY A 340 17.69 3.20 0.21
C GLY A 340 17.36 4.70 0.26
N GLY A 341 17.64 5.36 1.38
CA GLY A 341 17.51 6.82 1.50
C GLY A 341 16.09 7.28 1.82
N GLU A 342 15.78 8.50 1.39
CA GLU A 342 14.49 9.17 1.61
C GLU A 342 13.32 8.34 1.08
N HIS A 343 12.25 8.22 1.85
CA HIS A 343 11.04 7.44 1.61
C HIS A 343 11.19 5.89 1.62
N TYR A 344 12.42 5.37 1.80
CA TYR A 344 12.69 3.94 1.88
C TYR A 344 13.17 3.51 3.27
N GLY A 345 14.21 4.15 3.78
CA GLY A 345 14.73 3.91 5.12
C GLY A 345 14.24 4.95 6.12
N TYR A 346 13.93 6.14 5.66
CA TYR A 346 13.47 7.25 6.47
C TYR A 346 12.69 8.28 5.65
N HIS A 347 12.05 9.21 6.35
CA HIS A 347 11.51 10.44 5.80
C HIS A 347 11.91 11.62 6.67
N LYS A 348 12.46 12.66 6.06
CA LYS A 348 12.82 13.92 6.72
C LYS A 348 11.84 15.02 6.37
N ASN A 349 11.55 15.87 7.35
CA ASN A 349 10.79 17.08 7.09
C ASN A 349 11.72 18.18 6.54
N PRO A 350 11.64 18.52 5.26
CA PRO A 350 12.58 19.47 4.65
C PRO A 350 12.45 20.91 5.20
N LEU A 351 11.32 21.22 5.83
CA LEU A 351 11.06 22.56 6.37
C LEU A 351 11.68 22.79 7.74
N GLU A 352 12.02 21.74 8.48
CA GLU A 352 12.46 21.82 9.88
C GLU A 352 13.91 21.35 10.13
N GLY A 353 14.65 21.06 9.07
CA GLY A 353 16.08 20.68 9.16
C GLY A 353 16.37 19.18 9.35
N GLY A 354 15.36 18.39 9.66
CA GLY A 354 15.36 16.94 9.58
C GLY A 354 16.36 16.17 10.47
N MET A 355 16.08 14.88 10.56
CA MET A 355 16.87 13.89 11.29
C MET A 355 18.31 13.82 10.81
N GLN A 356 19.24 13.69 11.75
CA GLN A 356 20.67 13.47 11.52
C GLN A 356 21.20 12.32 12.38
N GLN A 357 22.28 11.67 11.92
CA GLN A 357 23.08 10.82 12.80
C GLN A 357 24.11 11.67 13.55
N GLU A 358 24.24 11.45 14.83
CA GLU A 358 25.26 12.09 15.68
C GLU A 358 25.95 11.04 16.54
N THR A 359 27.25 11.20 16.73
CA THR A 359 28.01 10.37 17.65
C THR A 359 28.55 11.27 18.79
N GLN A 360 28.16 10.97 20.02
CA GLN A 360 28.60 11.67 21.19
C GLN A 360 29.01 10.66 22.29
N ASN A 361 30.19 10.83 22.86
CA ASN A 361 30.73 9.93 23.89
C ASN A 361 30.74 8.44 23.48
N GLY A 362 30.95 8.15 22.19
CA GLY A 362 31.01 6.79 21.68
C GLY A 362 29.64 6.14 21.40
N ILE A 363 28.54 6.88 21.57
CA ILE A 363 27.17 6.43 21.25
C ILE A 363 26.72 7.16 20.00
N THR A 364 26.30 6.40 18.99
CA THR A 364 25.66 6.92 17.77
C THR A 364 24.16 6.85 17.94
N TYR A 365 23.46 7.90 17.56
CA TYR A 365 22.01 7.99 17.69
C TYR A 365 21.39 8.87 16.58
N LEU A 366 20.08 8.74 16.40
CA LEU A 366 19.31 9.64 15.52
C LEU A 366 18.94 10.89 16.30
N LYS A 367 19.36 12.05 15.78
CA LYS A 367 19.16 13.35 16.42
C LYS A 367 18.12 14.18 15.70
N GLY A 368 17.28 14.84 16.46
CA GLY A 368 16.45 15.94 15.99
C GLY A 368 15.29 15.53 15.10
N MET A 369 14.70 14.36 15.32
CA MET A 369 13.51 13.94 14.60
C MET A 369 12.32 14.84 14.94
N LYS A 370 11.66 15.35 13.89
CA LYS A 370 10.56 16.30 13.94
C LYS A 370 9.22 15.69 13.54
N SER A 371 8.17 16.47 13.70
CA SER A 371 6.82 16.09 13.26
C SER A 371 6.79 15.68 11.79
N GLY A 372 6.16 14.55 11.50
CA GLY A 372 6.06 13.95 10.16
C GLY A 372 7.23 13.06 9.76
N GLU A 373 8.37 13.14 10.46
CA GLU A 373 9.52 12.29 10.17
C GLU A 373 9.34 10.86 10.68
N TRP A 374 9.97 9.92 9.99
CA TRP A 374 9.97 8.52 10.39
C TRP A 374 11.24 7.80 9.97
N VAL A 375 11.51 6.70 10.66
CA VAL A 375 12.57 5.73 10.35
C VAL A 375 11.98 4.34 10.26
N ARG A 376 12.57 3.51 9.41
CA ARG A 376 12.10 2.15 9.09
C ARG A 376 13.19 1.11 9.33
N TYR A 377 12.77 -0.01 9.90
CA TYR A 377 13.62 -1.17 10.14
C TYR A 377 12.97 -2.42 9.55
N SER A 378 13.78 -3.26 8.87
CA SER A 378 13.34 -4.59 8.47
C SER A 378 13.60 -5.58 9.59
N ILE A 379 12.58 -6.32 9.98
CA ILE A 379 12.64 -7.33 11.03
C ILE A 379 12.18 -8.69 10.48
N ASN A 380 12.77 -9.77 11.00
CA ASN A 380 12.31 -11.13 10.76
C ASN A 380 11.84 -11.72 12.09
N VAL A 381 10.53 -11.77 12.26
CA VAL A 381 9.87 -12.26 13.47
C VAL A 381 9.90 -13.78 13.48
N LYS A 382 10.57 -14.38 14.47
CA LYS A 382 10.74 -15.84 14.54
C LYS A 382 9.51 -16.55 15.09
N GLU A 383 8.76 -15.89 15.94
CA GLU A 383 7.59 -16.44 16.61
C GLU A 383 6.51 -15.36 16.68
N ALA A 384 5.33 -15.66 16.12
CA ALA A 384 4.19 -14.74 16.21
C ALA A 384 3.75 -14.56 17.66
N GLY A 385 3.28 -13.37 18.00
CA GLY A 385 2.72 -13.08 19.30
C GLY A 385 2.87 -11.64 19.75
N ARG A 386 2.62 -11.43 21.03
CA ARG A 386 2.62 -10.12 21.66
C ARG A 386 4.02 -9.70 22.08
N TYR A 387 4.60 -8.79 21.31
CA TYR A 387 5.92 -8.21 21.56
C TYR A 387 5.81 -6.92 22.36
N GLY A 388 6.75 -6.70 23.26
CA GLY A 388 6.94 -5.44 23.95
C GLY A 388 8.03 -4.61 23.28
N ILE A 389 7.69 -3.38 22.89
CA ILE A 389 8.63 -2.44 22.31
C ILE A 389 9.03 -1.40 23.35
N THR A 390 10.33 -1.25 23.58
CA THR A 390 10.92 -0.21 24.42
C THR A 390 11.92 0.56 23.60
N CYS A 391 11.93 1.88 23.73
CA CYS A 391 12.89 2.74 23.04
C CYS A 391 13.66 3.58 24.04
N ARG A 392 14.94 3.84 23.78
CA ARG A 392 15.69 4.87 24.49
C ARG A 392 15.65 6.16 23.70
N MET A 393 14.99 7.16 24.26
CA MET A 393 14.70 8.43 23.60
C MET A 393 15.07 9.61 24.47
N PHE A 394 15.41 10.72 23.81
CA PHE A 394 15.64 12.02 24.42
C PHE A 394 14.66 13.01 23.81
N GLN A 395 14.06 13.87 24.62
CA GLN A 395 13.22 14.96 24.15
C GLN A 395 13.75 16.30 24.67
N LYS A 396 13.88 17.27 23.78
CA LYS A 396 14.33 18.62 24.19
C LYS A 396 13.32 19.35 25.04
N ARG A 397 12.03 19.09 24.78
CA ARG A 397 10.88 19.62 25.52
C ARG A 397 9.92 18.48 25.79
N SER A 398 9.24 18.50 26.92
CA SER A 398 8.24 17.48 27.27
C SER A 398 7.05 17.50 26.29
N GLY A 399 6.40 16.35 26.17
CA GLY A 399 5.20 16.18 25.33
C GLY A 399 5.47 15.73 23.90
N GLY A 400 6.67 15.22 23.63
CA GLY A 400 6.97 14.54 22.37
C GLY A 400 6.03 13.35 22.16
N LYS A 401 5.60 13.13 20.91
CA LYS A 401 4.66 12.06 20.56
C LYS A 401 5.17 11.30 19.34
N PHE A 402 4.97 9.99 19.34
CA PHE A 402 5.23 9.13 18.19
C PHE A 402 4.20 8.02 18.06
N ARG A 403 4.23 7.30 16.95
CA ARG A 403 3.43 6.10 16.70
C ARG A 403 4.29 5.02 16.10
N ILE A 404 3.91 3.77 16.32
CA ILE A 404 4.53 2.60 15.71
C ILE A 404 3.59 2.04 14.65
N ALA A 405 4.11 1.83 13.45
CA ALA A 405 3.43 1.13 12.38
C ALA A 405 4.21 -0.12 11.96
N VAL A 406 3.52 -1.18 11.63
CA VAL A 406 4.09 -2.41 11.07
C VAL A 406 3.43 -2.66 9.73
N ASN A 407 4.25 -2.82 8.70
CA ASN A 407 3.75 -3.01 7.34
C ASN A 407 2.77 -1.90 6.91
N GLY A 408 3.05 -0.66 7.28
CA GLY A 408 2.22 0.49 6.99
C GLY A 408 0.98 0.66 7.89
N VAL A 409 0.65 -0.32 8.73
CA VAL A 409 -0.51 -0.28 9.63
C VAL A 409 -0.09 0.17 11.02
N TYR A 410 -0.74 1.20 11.55
CA TYR A 410 -0.50 1.64 12.92
C TYR A 410 -0.90 0.57 13.92
N LYS A 411 0.07 0.14 14.74
CA LYS A 411 -0.13 -0.82 15.83
C LYS A 411 -0.38 -0.14 17.18
N THR A 412 -0.11 1.17 17.26
CA THR A 412 -0.34 1.96 18.46
C THR A 412 -1.17 3.21 18.15
N GLY A 413 -1.83 3.73 19.18
CA GLY A 413 -2.28 5.13 19.20
C GLY A 413 -1.08 6.10 19.26
N GLU A 414 -1.33 7.36 19.58
CA GLU A 414 -0.27 8.31 19.88
C GLU A 414 0.36 7.97 21.23
N ILE A 415 1.66 7.68 21.21
CA ILE A 415 2.46 7.44 22.41
C ILE A 415 3.04 8.77 22.82
N VAL A 416 2.73 9.23 24.02
CA VAL A 416 3.32 10.41 24.64
C VAL A 416 4.57 10.00 25.40
N LEU A 417 5.71 10.62 25.07
CA LEU A 417 6.94 10.37 25.78
C LEU A 417 6.83 10.80 27.24
N SER A 418 6.92 9.84 28.13
CA SER A 418 7.05 10.05 29.58
C SER A 418 8.51 10.37 29.92
N GLY A 419 8.71 10.96 31.08
CA GLY A 419 10.05 11.32 31.56
C GLY A 419 10.40 12.79 31.33
N SER A 420 11.48 13.19 31.99
CA SER A 420 11.93 14.58 31.97
C SER A 420 12.56 14.97 30.65
N ALA A 421 12.30 16.16 30.18
CA ALA A 421 13.01 16.74 29.06
C ALA A 421 14.49 16.96 29.40
N GLY A 422 15.35 16.92 28.39
CA GLY A 422 16.78 17.17 28.54
C GLY A 422 17.60 15.99 29.06
N VAL A 423 17.01 14.82 29.21
CA VAL A 423 17.70 13.58 29.62
C VAL A 423 17.25 12.40 28.76
N TRP A 424 18.11 11.40 28.64
CA TRP A 424 17.77 10.14 27.99
C TRP A 424 16.86 9.30 28.91
N ASN A 425 15.72 8.87 28.37
CA ASN A 425 14.77 8.02 29.07
C ASN A 425 14.50 6.76 28.27
N GLU A 426 14.25 5.66 28.96
CA GLU A 426 13.61 4.49 28.35
C GLU A 426 12.09 4.69 28.38
N THR A 427 11.43 4.38 27.28
CA THR A 427 9.97 4.42 27.23
C THR A 427 9.39 3.28 28.06
N LEU A 428 8.10 3.37 28.34
CA LEU A 428 7.34 2.22 28.80
C LEU A 428 7.37 1.11 27.73
N VAL A 429 7.03 -0.11 28.12
CA VAL A 429 6.87 -1.23 27.21
C VAL A 429 5.54 -1.08 26.48
N TYR A 430 5.57 -0.95 25.15
CA TYR A 430 4.38 -0.86 24.33
C TYR A 430 4.12 -2.22 23.67
N PRO A 431 3.01 -2.88 23.99
CA PRO A 431 2.68 -4.17 23.41
C PRO A 431 2.16 -4.01 21.98
N ILE A 432 2.68 -4.82 21.07
CA ILE A 432 2.21 -4.94 19.69
C ILE A 432 2.13 -6.40 19.27
N GLU A 433 1.14 -6.75 18.47
CA GLU A 433 1.07 -8.07 17.86
C GLU A 433 1.91 -8.11 16.58
N LEU A 434 2.81 -9.09 16.49
CA LEU A 434 3.64 -9.35 15.33
C LEU A 434 3.37 -10.75 14.79
N GLU A 435 3.27 -10.85 13.47
CA GLU A 435 3.18 -12.12 12.75
C GLU A 435 4.57 -12.70 12.53
N THR A 436 4.65 -14.01 12.26
CA THR A 436 5.91 -14.66 11.89
C THR A 436 6.37 -14.21 10.49
N GLY A 437 7.66 -14.03 10.32
CA GLY A 437 8.29 -13.72 9.03
C GLY A 437 8.86 -12.31 8.93
N GLU A 438 9.25 -11.96 7.72
CA GLU A 438 9.83 -10.64 7.45
C GLU A 438 8.74 -9.57 7.36
N GLN A 439 8.98 -8.47 8.09
CA GLN A 439 8.11 -7.31 8.17
C GLN A 439 8.96 -6.06 8.23
N TYR A 440 8.37 -4.89 8.00
CA TYR A 440 9.03 -3.64 8.37
C TYR A 440 8.25 -2.91 9.47
N ILE A 441 8.98 -2.22 10.32
CA ILE A 441 8.45 -1.42 11.43
C ILE A 441 8.92 0.03 11.29
N ASP A 442 7.97 0.96 11.39
CA ASP A 442 8.21 2.40 11.33
C ASP A 442 7.98 3.05 12.69
N PHE A 443 8.90 3.93 13.06
CA PHE A 443 8.72 4.85 14.17
C PHE A 443 8.45 6.24 13.60
N ARG A 444 7.21 6.72 13.77
CA ARG A 444 6.69 7.94 13.13
C ARG A 444 6.47 9.02 14.16
N ILE A 445 7.19 10.12 14.05
CA ILE A 445 7.11 11.25 14.98
C ILE A 445 5.86 12.08 14.66
N LYS A 446 5.04 12.32 15.68
CA LYS A 446 3.82 13.13 15.57
C LYS A 446 4.02 14.55 16.05
N SER A 447 4.86 14.75 17.05
CA SER A 447 5.24 16.07 17.55
C SER A 447 6.51 16.01 18.39
N GLY A 448 7.19 17.14 18.51
CA GLY A 448 8.38 17.28 19.36
C GLY A 448 9.69 17.34 18.58
N ASP A 449 10.78 17.33 19.32
CA ASP A 449 12.16 17.26 18.86
C ASP A 449 12.79 16.10 19.64
N ILE A 450 12.89 14.94 18.97
CA ILE A 450 13.15 13.66 19.61
C ILE A 450 14.42 13.05 19.02
N ASP A 451 15.31 12.61 19.91
CA ASP A 451 16.45 11.77 19.55
C ASP A 451 16.16 10.31 19.92
N ILE A 452 16.64 9.35 19.14
CA ILE A 452 16.46 7.92 19.38
C ILE A 452 17.82 7.23 19.35
N ASP A 453 18.15 6.49 20.41
CA ASP A 453 19.38 5.73 20.54
C ASP A 453 19.19 4.27 20.11
N TRP A 454 18.21 3.59 20.69
CA TRP A 454 17.93 2.21 20.33
C TRP A 454 16.44 1.84 20.53
N ILE A 455 16.09 0.72 19.93
CA ILE A 455 14.77 0.09 20.00
C ILE A 455 14.96 -1.35 20.44
N LYS A 456 14.23 -1.78 21.46
CA LYS A 456 14.28 -3.13 22.01
C LYS A 456 12.98 -3.87 21.79
N PHE A 457 13.10 -5.09 21.29
CA PHE A 457 12.03 -6.06 21.12
C PHE A 457 12.16 -7.12 22.21
N GLY A 458 11.12 -7.40 22.93
CA GLY A 458 11.10 -8.42 23.99
C GLY A 458 9.70 -8.98 24.15
N ALA A 459 9.46 -9.67 25.27
CA ALA A 459 8.12 -10.12 25.61
C ALA A 459 7.20 -8.92 25.86
N GLY A 460 5.95 -9.04 25.45
CA GLY A 460 4.92 -8.01 25.57
C GLY A 460 4.39 -7.79 26.99
N HIS A 461 5.21 -8.10 27.97
CA HIS A 461 4.91 -7.93 29.39
C HIS A 461 5.72 -6.80 29.97
N SER A 462 5.14 -6.07 30.91
CA SER A 462 5.88 -5.08 31.68
C SER A 462 6.94 -5.77 32.55
N GLN A 463 8.21 -5.33 32.42
CA GLN A 463 9.30 -5.92 33.20
C GLN A 463 9.42 -5.27 34.58
N VAL A 464 9.73 -6.08 35.61
CA VAL A 464 10.00 -5.62 36.96
C VAL A 464 11.48 -5.79 37.27
N PRO A 465 12.16 -4.79 37.85
CA PRO A 465 11.65 -3.50 38.34
C PRO A 465 11.49 -2.46 37.21
N GLY A 466 10.40 -1.73 37.25
CA GLY A 466 10.08 -0.66 36.31
C GLY A 466 8.74 -0.02 36.67
N ILE A 467 8.39 1.04 35.94
CA ILE A 467 7.04 1.60 36.06
C ILE A 467 6.11 0.76 35.18
N ILE A 468 5.18 0.07 35.79
CA ILE A 468 4.10 -0.63 35.13
C ILE A 468 2.87 0.25 35.23
N GLN A 469 2.25 0.60 34.10
CA GLN A 469 0.93 1.19 34.14
C GLN A 469 -0.05 0.14 34.67
N ALA A 470 -0.88 0.53 35.61
CA ALA A 470 -1.73 -0.40 36.32
C ALA A 470 -2.71 -1.14 35.39
N GLU A 471 -3.09 -0.49 34.30
CA GLU A 471 -3.94 -1.04 33.25
C GLU A 471 -3.27 -2.06 32.34
N ASP A 472 -1.92 -2.13 32.36
CA ASP A 472 -1.12 -3.01 31.50
C ASP A 472 -0.70 -4.32 32.17
N PHE A 473 -1.46 -4.80 33.14
CA PHE A 473 -1.17 -6.06 33.79
C PHE A 473 -1.31 -7.26 32.83
N ASP A 474 -0.44 -8.24 32.99
CA ASP A 474 -0.40 -9.42 32.15
C ASP A 474 -1.64 -10.27 32.26
N GLU A 475 -2.02 -10.93 31.18
CA GLU A 475 -3.03 -11.99 31.22
C GLU A 475 -2.53 -13.15 32.08
N GLY A 476 -3.25 -13.49 33.14
CA GLY A 476 -2.86 -14.58 34.02
C GLY A 476 -3.71 -14.68 35.26
N LYS A 477 -3.22 -15.44 36.22
CA LYS A 477 -3.90 -15.62 37.52
C LYS A 477 -3.67 -14.39 38.38
N TYR A 478 -4.71 -13.64 38.64
CA TYR A 478 -4.76 -12.61 39.69
C TYR A 478 -5.61 -13.10 40.84
N GLN A 479 -5.29 -12.63 42.05
CA GLN A 479 -6.11 -12.94 43.21
C GLN A 479 -7.17 -11.87 43.37
N PHE A 480 -8.42 -12.32 43.34
CA PHE A 480 -9.58 -11.50 43.61
C PHE A 480 -9.96 -11.61 45.08
N ARG A 481 -10.09 -10.50 45.75
CA ARG A 481 -10.58 -10.44 47.14
C ARG A 481 -12.06 -10.10 47.14
N GLU A 482 -12.90 -11.03 47.58
CA GLU A 482 -14.32 -10.85 47.66
C GLU A 482 -14.67 -9.76 48.71
N GLY A 483 -15.48 -8.76 48.33
CA GLY A 483 -16.06 -7.81 49.30
C GLY A 483 -15.65 -6.35 49.21
N SER A 484 -14.89 -5.90 48.23
CA SER A 484 -14.60 -4.48 48.09
C SER A 484 -15.78 -3.70 47.52
N LYS A 485 -16.29 -2.80 48.32
CA LYS A 485 -17.33 -1.84 47.91
C LYS A 485 -16.72 -0.46 47.83
N GLY A 486 -16.65 0.11 46.64
CA GLY A 486 -16.20 1.47 46.39
C GLY A 486 -16.69 1.97 45.04
N ASN A 487 -16.62 3.28 44.80
CA ASN A 487 -16.91 3.89 43.49
C ASN A 487 -15.76 3.65 42.50
N PHE A 488 -15.57 2.40 42.11
CA PHE A 488 -14.51 2.01 41.19
C PHE A 488 -15.07 1.90 39.78
N LYS A 489 -14.41 2.51 38.80
CA LYS A 489 -14.62 2.18 37.40
C LYS A 489 -13.90 0.86 37.14
N THR A 490 -14.61 -0.13 36.67
CA THR A 490 -14.03 -1.40 36.22
C THR A 490 -13.33 -1.17 34.88
N TYR A 491 -12.05 -1.38 34.86
CA TYR A 491 -11.26 -1.50 33.66
C TYR A 491 -10.99 -3.01 33.52
N ARG A 492 -11.10 -3.57 32.31
CA ARG A 492 -11.06 -5.03 32.12
C ARG A 492 -12.07 -5.77 33.00
N SER A 493 -13.31 -5.39 32.85
CA SER A 493 -14.44 -5.95 33.61
C SER A 493 -14.60 -7.47 33.44
N ASP A 494 -14.10 -8.00 32.33
CA ASP A 494 -14.02 -9.42 32.00
C ASP A 494 -13.09 -10.21 32.94
N GLN A 495 -12.14 -9.53 33.58
CA GLN A 495 -11.14 -10.15 34.48
C GLN A 495 -11.40 -9.87 35.99
N GLY A 496 -12.46 -9.13 36.32
CA GLY A 496 -12.85 -8.89 37.67
C GLY A 496 -11.94 -7.99 38.52
N VAL A 497 -11.08 -7.21 37.90
CA VAL A 497 -10.15 -6.29 38.58
C VAL A 497 -10.76 -4.89 38.66
N ALA A 498 -10.74 -4.30 39.84
CA ALA A 498 -11.20 -2.94 40.07
C ALA A 498 -10.07 -1.94 40.03
N ILE A 499 -10.25 -0.91 39.19
CA ILE A 499 -9.28 0.17 39.04
C ILE A 499 -9.94 1.48 39.49
N SER A 500 -9.27 2.22 40.34
CA SER A 500 -9.71 3.56 40.77
C SER A 500 -8.70 4.62 40.29
N ALA A 501 -9.20 5.78 39.91
CA ALA A 501 -8.38 6.92 39.57
C ALA A 501 -8.60 8.04 40.59
N SER A 502 -7.53 8.54 41.18
CA SER A 502 -7.54 9.76 41.97
C SER A 502 -6.38 10.65 41.52
N SER A 503 -6.69 11.87 41.14
CA SER A 503 -5.67 12.91 40.84
C SER A 503 -4.61 12.50 39.81
N ASN A 504 -4.98 11.98 38.68
CA ASN A 504 -4.08 11.49 37.61
C ASN A 504 -3.22 10.27 37.96
N ILE A 505 -3.51 9.58 39.04
CA ILE A 505 -2.87 8.33 39.40
C ILE A 505 -3.94 7.24 39.41
N ILE A 506 -3.67 6.19 38.64
CA ILE A 506 -4.53 4.98 38.63
C ILE A 506 -3.99 4.01 39.68
N HIS A 507 -4.85 3.56 40.53
CA HIS A 507 -4.54 2.53 41.52
C HIS A 507 -5.26 1.24 41.20
N ILE A 508 -4.52 0.15 41.12
CA ILE A 508 -5.11 -1.19 41.19
C ILE A 508 -5.25 -1.52 42.66
N SER A 509 -6.46 -1.71 43.10
CA SER A 509 -6.70 -2.24 44.43
C SER A 509 -6.98 -3.74 44.35
N ASN A 510 -6.16 -4.51 45.05
CA ASN A 510 -6.57 -5.84 45.43
C ASN A 510 -7.81 -5.69 46.34
N THR A 511 -8.88 -6.20 45.86
CA THR A 511 -10.07 -6.34 46.67
C THR A 511 -10.15 -7.71 47.30
#